data_f1f1017d94700d6ccac7184e1e1f02fe
#
_entry.id   f1f1017d94700d6ccac7184e1e1f02fe
#
_cell.length_a   1.000
_cell.length_b   1.000
_cell.length_c   1.000
_cell.angle_alpha   90.00
_cell.angle_beta   90.00
_cell.angle_gamma   90.00
#
_symmetry.space_group_name_H-M   'P 1'
#
loop_
_entity.id
_entity.type
_entity.pdbx_description
1 polymer ?
#
loop_
_entity_poly.entity_id
_entity_poly.type
_entity_poly.pdbx_seq_one_letter_code
_entity_poly.pdbx_strand_id
1 'polypeptide(L)'
;LDLHNNRLPTVLDYFGMTIDNHHNAVEDAVACGLITSKMLAQYDYDIQGFLDEYQYRMGKLFSHAFGVAKGGKSTPARRTKTAAPLKPKSLLFDREHVFYDKHVCFTGRFQKLKRNDLAQLVVDVGGHFDANLSYETLYLVVADSDWRKIGTPSESRKIQAVRELQGSGHNLTMLSESDFLRNFLKE
;
A
#
# COMPACT_ATOMS: atom_id res chain seq x y z
N LEU A 1 23.20 -9.15 -11.67
CA LEU A 1 24.35 -9.14 -10.76
C LEU A 1 24.33 -10.41 -9.92
N ASP A 2 25.44 -11.14 -9.87
CA ASP A 2 25.60 -12.32 -9.01
C ASP A 2 26.24 -11.86 -7.68
N LEU A 3 25.41 -11.43 -6.75
CA LEU A 3 25.83 -10.88 -5.45
C LEU A 3 25.31 -11.76 -4.31
N HIS A 4 26.10 -11.87 -3.24
CA HIS A 4 25.69 -12.62 -2.04
C HIS A 4 24.46 -12.00 -1.32
N ASN A 5 24.19 -10.72 -1.54
CA ASN A 5 22.96 -10.02 -1.16
C ASN A 5 22.78 -8.75 -2.02
N ASN A 6 21.58 -8.16 -1.98
CA ASN A 6 21.22 -6.95 -2.74
C ASN A 6 21.12 -5.71 -1.83
N ARG A 7 21.88 -5.64 -0.74
CA ARG A 7 21.93 -4.43 0.11
C ARG A 7 22.68 -3.32 -0.63
N LEU A 8 22.28 -2.07 -0.41
CA LEU A 8 22.86 -0.91 -1.08
C LEU A 8 24.39 -0.86 -1.01
N PRO A 9 25.04 -1.06 0.14
CA PRO A 9 26.50 -1.08 0.22
C PRO A 9 27.15 -2.17 -0.65
N THR A 10 26.57 -3.38 -0.66
CA THR A 10 27.08 -4.50 -1.47
C THR A 10 26.99 -4.22 -2.97
N VAL A 11 25.90 -3.57 -3.40
CA VAL A 11 25.74 -3.20 -4.81
C VAL A 11 26.69 -2.06 -5.19
N LEU A 12 26.89 -1.08 -4.29
CA LEU A 12 27.86 0.00 -4.49
C LEU A 12 29.29 -0.54 -4.65
N ASP A 13 29.69 -1.44 -3.74
CA ASP A 13 31.02 -2.07 -3.75
C ASP A 13 31.27 -2.83 -5.07
N TYR A 14 30.26 -3.55 -5.57
CA TYR A 14 30.33 -4.19 -6.90
C TYR A 14 30.65 -3.21 -8.02
N PHE A 15 30.13 -1.99 -7.96
CA PHE A 15 30.42 -0.93 -8.95
C PHE A 15 31.65 -0.07 -8.60
N GLY A 16 32.42 -0.43 -7.57
CA GLY A 16 33.58 0.32 -7.09
C GLY A 16 33.22 1.68 -6.50
N MET A 17 32.06 1.78 -5.85
CA MET A 17 31.54 3.00 -5.23
C MET A 17 31.35 2.80 -3.72
N THR A 18 31.49 3.86 -2.96
CA THR A 18 31.25 3.88 -1.50
C THR A 18 30.21 4.94 -1.13
N ILE A 19 29.61 4.79 0.05
CA ILE A 19 28.68 5.75 0.62
C ILE A 19 29.08 5.98 2.10
N ASP A 20 29.24 7.24 2.48
CA ASP A 20 29.77 7.59 3.81
C ASP A 20 28.71 7.52 4.91
N ASN A 21 27.47 7.94 4.62
CA ASN A 21 26.36 8.02 5.58
C ASN A 21 25.19 7.14 5.14
N HIS A 22 25.38 5.83 5.11
CA HIS A 22 24.30 4.90 4.85
C HIS A 22 23.17 5.06 5.88
N HIS A 23 21.92 5.06 5.41
CA HIS A 23 20.67 5.45 6.08
C HIS A 23 20.37 6.96 6.11
N ASN A 24 21.14 7.77 5.39
CA ASN A 24 20.73 9.11 5.01
C ASN A 24 19.93 9.03 3.71
N ALA A 25 18.67 9.47 3.74
CA ALA A 25 17.76 9.34 2.58
C ALA A 25 18.27 10.03 1.32
N VAL A 26 18.97 11.14 1.44
CA VAL A 26 19.54 11.88 0.30
C VAL A 26 20.71 11.10 -0.31
N GLU A 27 21.63 10.63 0.52
CA GLU A 27 22.80 9.88 0.07
C GLU A 27 22.42 8.53 -0.51
N ASP A 28 21.47 7.83 0.13
CA ASP A 28 20.90 6.57 -0.39
C ASP A 28 20.23 6.79 -1.77
N ALA A 29 19.50 7.90 -1.96
CA ALA A 29 18.89 8.25 -3.25
C ALA A 29 19.93 8.56 -4.32
N VAL A 30 20.99 9.31 -4.00
CA VAL A 30 22.11 9.59 -4.90
C VAL A 30 22.81 8.30 -5.29
N ALA A 31 23.10 7.42 -4.32
CA ALA A 31 23.70 6.13 -4.56
C ALA A 31 22.87 5.25 -5.50
N CYS A 32 21.55 5.19 -5.31
CA CYS A 32 20.63 4.49 -6.20
C CYS A 32 20.66 5.09 -7.63
N GLY A 33 20.71 6.40 -7.75
CA GLY A 33 20.83 7.08 -9.05
C GLY A 33 22.13 6.73 -9.78
N LEU A 34 23.27 6.73 -9.07
CA LEU A 34 24.58 6.35 -9.63
C LEU A 34 24.62 4.88 -10.08
N ILE A 35 24.08 3.95 -9.26
CA ILE A 35 23.94 2.53 -9.63
C ILE A 35 23.11 2.41 -10.92
N THR A 36 21.95 3.07 -10.96
CA THR A 36 21.07 3.04 -12.13
C THR A 36 21.78 3.55 -13.37
N SER A 37 22.50 4.67 -13.26
CA SER A 37 23.30 5.22 -14.37
C SER A 37 24.36 4.24 -14.87
N LYS A 38 25.08 3.57 -13.95
CA LYS A 38 26.07 2.54 -14.29
C LYS A 38 25.44 1.33 -14.99
N MET A 39 24.27 0.92 -14.55
CA MET A 39 23.53 -0.18 -15.19
C MET A 39 23.07 0.20 -16.60
N LEU A 40 22.48 1.39 -16.75
CA LEU A 40 21.98 1.88 -18.03
C LEU A 40 23.11 2.16 -19.05
N ALA A 41 24.31 2.48 -18.60
CA ALA A 41 25.46 2.64 -19.49
C ALA A 41 25.76 1.38 -20.31
N GLN A 42 25.38 0.18 -19.84
CA GLN A 42 25.52 -1.07 -20.60
C GLN A 42 24.49 -1.20 -21.74
N TYR A 43 23.51 -0.31 -21.79
CA TYR A 43 22.39 -0.25 -22.72
C TYR A 43 22.41 1.07 -23.51
N ASP A 44 23.54 1.73 -23.61
CA ASP A 44 23.66 3.06 -24.25
C ASP A 44 22.62 4.07 -23.71
N TYR A 45 22.26 3.94 -22.43
CA TYR A 45 21.19 4.70 -21.74
C TYR A 45 19.79 4.51 -22.33
N ASP A 46 19.56 3.45 -23.11
CA ASP A 46 18.21 3.05 -23.54
C ASP A 46 17.41 2.45 -22.38
N ILE A 47 16.67 3.30 -21.69
CA ILE A 47 15.82 2.90 -20.56
C ILE A 47 14.75 1.91 -21.01
N GLN A 48 14.17 2.09 -22.21
CA GLN A 48 13.09 1.21 -22.66
C GLN A 48 13.64 -0.18 -22.97
N GLY A 49 14.76 -0.27 -23.68
CA GLY A 49 15.43 -1.54 -23.95
C GLY A 49 15.80 -2.28 -22.66
N PHE A 50 16.32 -1.56 -21.66
CA PHE A 50 16.62 -2.12 -20.33
C PHE A 50 15.37 -2.66 -19.64
N LEU A 51 14.27 -1.90 -19.64
CA LEU A 51 13.01 -2.30 -19.01
C LEU A 51 12.41 -3.55 -19.70
N ASP A 52 12.45 -3.59 -21.02
CA ASP A 52 11.88 -4.69 -21.81
C ASP A 52 12.69 -5.98 -21.63
N GLU A 53 14.03 -5.90 -21.61
CA GLU A 53 14.89 -7.07 -21.38
C GLU A 53 14.65 -7.70 -20.01
N TYR A 54 14.54 -6.87 -18.96
CA TYR A 54 14.32 -7.35 -17.60
C TYR A 54 12.84 -7.46 -17.22
N GLN A 55 11.92 -7.18 -18.15
CA GLN A 55 10.48 -7.22 -17.95
C GLN A 55 10.00 -6.32 -16.79
N TYR A 56 10.65 -5.18 -16.62
CA TYR A 56 10.23 -4.16 -15.64
C TYR A 56 9.22 -3.20 -16.24
N ARG A 57 8.35 -2.69 -15.39
CA ARG A 57 7.48 -1.54 -15.67
C ARG A 57 7.81 -0.43 -14.70
N MET A 58 8.08 0.74 -15.20
CA MET A 58 8.25 1.91 -14.36
C MET A 58 6.97 2.20 -13.57
N GLY A 59 7.13 2.70 -12.37
CA GLY A 59 6.04 3.27 -11.59
C GLY A 59 5.47 4.52 -12.26
N LYS A 60 4.29 4.93 -11.84
CA LYS A 60 3.65 6.18 -12.29
C LYS A 60 3.54 7.13 -11.12
N LEU A 61 3.92 8.37 -11.34
CA LEU A 61 3.72 9.44 -10.38
C LEU A 61 2.44 10.19 -10.77
N PHE A 62 1.54 10.32 -9.83
CA PHE A 62 0.31 11.10 -9.94
C PHE A 62 0.41 12.32 -9.01
N SER A 63 -0.46 13.30 -9.18
CA SER A 63 -0.46 14.51 -8.34
C SER A 63 -0.65 14.21 -6.84
N HIS A 64 -1.30 13.10 -6.50
CA HIS A 64 -1.65 12.74 -5.11
C HIS A 64 -1.31 11.29 -4.74
N ALA A 65 -0.65 10.55 -5.62
CA ALA A 65 -0.31 9.15 -5.39
C ALA A 65 0.87 8.71 -6.25
N PHE A 66 1.42 7.55 -5.95
CA PHE A 66 2.37 6.90 -6.86
C PHE A 66 1.97 5.44 -7.08
N GLY A 67 2.08 5.01 -8.33
CA GLY A 67 1.98 3.59 -8.67
C GLY A 67 3.37 2.97 -8.63
N VAL A 68 3.54 1.91 -7.82
CA VAL A 68 4.83 1.22 -7.72
C VAL A 68 5.24 0.58 -9.04
N ALA A 69 6.53 0.60 -9.31
CA ALA A 69 7.14 -0.19 -10.38
C ALA A 69 6.84 -1.68 -10.19
N LYS A 70 6.60 -2.39 -11.29
CA LYS A 70 6.32 -3.83 -11.27
C LYS A 70 7.21 -4.51 -12.29
N GLY A 71 7.64 -5.72 -12.00
CA GLY A 71 8.34 -6.56 -12.95
C GLY A 71 9.66 -7.09 -12.41
N GLY A 72 10.48 -7.51 -13.34
CA GLY A 72 11.71 -8.27 -13.12
C GLY A 72 11.50 -9.75 -13.42
N LYS A 73 12.51 -10.39 -14.01
CA LYS A 73 12.60 -11.85 -14.08
C LYS A 73 12.84 -12.37 -12.66
N SER A 74 11.84 -12.29 -11.80
CA SER A 74 11.92 -12.94 -10.50
C SER A 74 11.62 -14.42 -10.69
N THR A 75 12.39 -15.28 -10.05
CA THR A 75 11.90 -16.59 -9.59
C THR A 75 10.48 -16.38 -9.08
N PRO A 76 9.53 -17.29 -9.38
CA PRO A 76 8.14 -17.07 -9.08
C PRO A 76 8.00 -16.78 -7.58
N ALA A 77 8.00 -15.51 -7.23
CA ALA A 77 7.61 -15.10 -5.91
C ALA A 77 6.25 -15.76 -5.69
N ARG A 78 6.15 -16.53 -4.61
CA ARG A 78 4.93 -17.17 -4.16
C ARG A 78 3.78 -16.21 -4.43
N ARG A 79 3.03 -16.48 -5.52
CA ARG A 79 1.87 -15.69 -5.89
C ARG A 79 0.99 -15.64 -4.66
N THR A 80 1.06 -14.57 -3.92
CA THR A 80 -0.06 -14.21 -3.06
C THR A 80 -1.23 -14.15 -4.02
N LYS A 81 -2.13 -15.14 -3.92
CA LYS A 81 -3.37 -15.15 -4.70
C LYS A 81 -3.95 -13.77 -4.48
N THR A 82 -3.86 -12.92 -5.52
CA THR A 82 -4.61 -11.68 -5.53
C THR A 82 -6.06 -12.16 -5.41
N ALA A 83 -6.68 -11.92 -4.27
CA ALA A 83 -8.06 -12.31 -4.08
C ALA A 83 -8.83 -11.75 -5.27
N ALA A 84 -9.69 -12.58 -5.88
CA ALA A 84 -10.54 -12.10 -6.96
C ALA A 84 -11.25 -10.82 -6.47
N PRO A 85 -11.44 -9.83 -7.36
CA PRO A 85 -12.11 -8.61 -6.96
C PRO A 85 -13.47 -8.99 -6.36
N LEU A 86 -13.74 -8.47 -5.17
CA LEU A 86 -15.01 -8.69 -4.50
C LEU A 86 -16.13 -8.13 -5.38
N LYS A 87 -17.21 -8.90 -5.53
CA LYS A 87 -18.40 -8.49 -6.29
C LYS A 87 -19.57 -8.40 -5.33
N PRO A 88 -20.44 -7.40 -5.46
CA PRO A 88 -21.63 -7.30 -4.63
C PRO A 88 -22.56 -8.48 -4.92
N LYS A 89 -23.24 -8.97 -3.89
CA LYS A 89 -24.24 -10.04 -4.01
C LYS A 89 -25.50 -9.57 -4.73
N SER A 90 -25.79 -8.27 -4.68
CA SER A 90 -26.93 -7.62 -5.34
C SER A 90 -26.46 -6.33 -6.00
N LEU A 91 -27.08 -5.93 -7.09
CA LEU A 91 -26.88 -4.61 -7.71
C LEU A 91 -27.92 -3.58 -7.24
N LEU A 92 -28.85 -3.98 -6.38
CA LEU A 92 -29.81 -3.09 -5.73
C LEU A 92 -29.21 -2.64 -4.40
N PHE A 93 -28.72 -1.41 -4.36
CA PHE A 93 -28.09 -0.82 -3.17
C PHE A 93 -29.05 0.14 -2.47
N ASP A 94 -29.00 0.13 -1.16
CA ASP A 94 -29.57 1.18 -0.33
C ASP A 94 -28.63 2.40 -0.37
N ARG A 95 -29.05 3.44 -1.08
CA ARG A 95 -28.24 4.66 -1.27
C ARG A 95 -28.13 5.51 0.01
N GLU A 96 -28.98 5.29 0.99
CA GLU A 96 -28.94 5.94 2.30
C GLU A 96 -27.97 5.23 3.27
N HIS A 97 -27.45 4.06 2.88
CA HIS A 97 -26.52 3.35 3.74
C HIS A 97 -25.21 4.16 3.90
N VAL A 98 -24.72 4.25 5.15
CA VAL A 98 -23.55 5.10 5.52
C VAL A 98 -22.28 4.83 4.70
N PHE A 99 -22.11 3.61 4.21
CA PHE A 99 -20.96 3.20 3.39
C PHE A 99 -21.26 3.15 1.88
N TYR A 100 -22.47 3.51 1.44
CA TYR A 100 -22.76 3.56 0.02
C TYR A 100 -21.85 4.59 -0.68
N ASP A 101 -21.21 4.19 -1.78
CA ASP A 101 -20.25 5.01 -2.56
C ASP A 101 -19.12 5.62 -1.70
N LYS A 102 -18.72 4.93 -0.63
CA LYS A 102 -17.64 5.36 0.27
C LYS A 102 -16.48 4.40 0.23
N HIS A 103 -15.27 4.95 0.26
CA HIS A 103 -14.02 4.22 0.33
C HIS A 103 -13.68 3.85 1.76
N VAL A 104 -13.52 2.55 2.03
CA VAL A 104 -13.29 1.98 3.36
C VAL A 104 -12.00 1.16 3.36
N CYS A 105 -11.08 1.48 4.25
CA CYS A 105 -9.84 0.74 4.46
C CYS A 105 -9.87 0.04 5.83
N PHE A 106 -9.19 -1.08 5.95
CA PHE A 106 -9.12 -1.86 7.18
C PHE A 106 -7.69 -1.94 7.73
N THR A 107 -7.55 -1.91 9.06
CA THR A 107 -6.27 -2.14 9.75
C THR A 107 -6.43 -2.98 11.00
N GLY A 108 -5.41 -3.76 11.35
CA GLY A 108 -5.41 -4.60 12.54
C GLY A 108 -5.83 -6.05 12.30
N ARG A 109 -5.89 -6.82 13.40
CA ARG A 109 -6.31 -8.21 13.42
C ARG A 109 -7.75 -8.29 13.91
N PHE A 110 -8.68 -8.39 12.97
CA PHE A 110 -10.11 -8.55 13.23
C PHE A 110 -10.42 -9.89 13.89
N GLN A 111 -11.31 -9.92 14.85
CA GLN A 111 -11.65 -11.11 15.64
C GLN A 111 -13.07 -11.62 15.39
N LYS A 112 -14.00 -10.74 15.06
CA LYS A 112 -15.42 -11.10 14.87
C LYS A 112 -15.68 -11.70 13.49
N LEU A 113 -15.09 -11.10 12.45
CA LEU A 113 -15.17 -11.57 11.07
C LEU A 113 -13.79 -11.52 10.41
N LYS A 114 -13.58 -12.36 9.40
CA LYS A 114 -12.37 -12.27 8.59
C LYS A 114 -12.37 -10.97 7.78
N ARG A 115 -11.19 -10.42 7.51
CA ARG A 115 -11.04 -9.18 6.74
C ARG A 115 -11.78 -9.22 5.40
N ASN A 116 -11.78 -10.36 4.71
CA ASN A 116 -12.48 -10.50 3.42
C ASN A 116 -14.00 -10.45 3.58
N ASP A 117 -14.53 -10.98 4.69
CA ASP A 117 -15.96 -10.95 4.97
C ASP A 117 -16.40 -9.52 5.30
N LEU A 118 -15.59 -8.77 6.07
CA LEU A 118 -15.81 -7.34 6.33
C LEU A 118 -15.76 -6.51 5.03
N ALA A 119 -14.78 -6.80 4.16
CA ALA A 119 -14.68 -6.15 2.86
C ALA A 119 -15.87 -6.47 1.96
N GLN A 120 -16.40 -7.71 2.04
CA GLN A 120 -17.60 -8.11 1.30
C GLN A 120 -18.83 -7.33 1.79
N LEU A 121 -18.97 -7.08 3.09
CA LEU A 121 -20.06 -6.26 3.62
C LEU A 121 -20.05 -4.85 3.01
N VAL A 122 -18.88 -4.21 2.90
CA VAL A 122 -18.74 -2.90 2.26
C VAL A 122 -19.20 -2.94 0.80
N VAL A 123 -18.74 -3.95 0.06
CA VAL A 123 -19.06 -4.09 -1.37
C VAL A 123 -20.56 -4.44 -1.57
N ASP A 124 -21.14 -5.22 -0.67
CA ASP A 124 -22.55 -5.63 -0.71
C ASP A 124 -23.52 -4.44 -0.54
N VAL A 125 -23.09 -3.36 0.12
CA VAL A 125 -23.86 -2.12 0.25
C VAL A 125 -23.48 -1.04 -0.78
N GLY A 126 -22.66 -1.39 -1.77
CA GLY A 126 -22.24 -0.47 -2.84
C GLY A 126 -21.08 0.45 -2.45
N GLY A 127 -20.34 0.14 -1.39
CA GLY A 127 -19.12 0.84 -1.03
C GLY A 127 -17.88 0.26 -1.71
N HIS A 128 -16.74 0.93 -1.54
CA HIS A 128 -15.45 0.57 -2.13
C HIS A 128 -14.48 0.10 -1.04
N PHE A 129 -13.98 -1.13 -1.18
CA PHE A 129 -12.96 -1.64 -0.27
C PHE A 129 -11.56 -1.30 -0.78
N ASP A 130 -10.80 -0.57 0.04
CA ASP A 130 -9.41 -0.21 -0.23
C ASP A 130 -8.44 -1.10 0.56
N ALA A 131 -7.54 -1.79 -0.13
CA ALA A 131 -6.48 -2.57 0.50
C ALA A 131 -5.46 -1.67 1.24
N ASN A 132 -5.24 -0.47 0.72
CA ASN A 132 -4.35 0.55 1.26
C ASN A 132 -5.09 1.88 1.39
N LEU A 133 -4.60 2.74 2.30
CA LEU A 133 -5.09 4.11 2.41
C LEU A 133 -4.81 4.88 1.11
N SER A 134 -5.80 5.65 0.67
CA SER A 134 -5.72 6.60 -0.44
C SER A 134 -6.37 7.92 -0.05
N TYR A 135 -6.25 8.93 -0.89
CA TYR A 135 -6.96 10.21 -0.68
C TYR A 135 -8.49 10.09 -0.79
N GLU A 136 -8.97 9.04 -1.43
CA GLU A 136 -10.40 8.75 -1.56
C GLU A 136 -10.94 8.03 -0.32
N THR A 137 -10.07 7.45 0.51
CA THR A 137 -10.47 6.72 1.72
C THR A 137 -11.14 7.66 2.72
N LEU A 138 -12.40 7.40 3.00
CA LEU A 138 -13.20 8.18 3.97
C LEU A 138 -13.31 7.50 5.34
N TYR A 139 -13.17 6.18 5.38
CA TYR A 139 -13.25 5.41 6.62
C TYR A 139 -12.04 4.50 6.80
N LEU A 140 -11.41 4.56 7.98
CA LEU A 140 -10.48 3.55 8.45
C LEU A 140 -11.13 2.73 9.56
N VAL A 141 -11.42 1.48 9.28
CA VAL A 141 -11.92 0.55 10.30
C VAL A 141 -10.73 -0.13 10.99
N VAL A 142 -10.67 0.00 12.29
CA VAL A 142 -9.62 -0.50 13.16
C VAL A 142 -10.14 -1.67 13.97
N ALA A 143 -9.40 -2.80 13.98
CA ALA A 143 -9.75 -3.93 14.83
C ALA A 143 -9.83 -3.51 16.31
N ASP A 144 -10.81 -4.03 17.06
CA ASP A 144 -11.04 -3.65 18.46
C ASP A 144 -9.80 -3.82 19.35
N SER A 145 -8.95 -4.81 19.08
CA SER A 145 -7.68 -5.03 19.78
C SER A 145 -6.66 -3.91 19.53
N ASP A 146 -6.67 -3.30 18.34
CA ASP A 146 -5.74 -2.24 17.97
C ASP A 146 -6.33 -0.85 18.24
N TRP A 147 -7.66 -0.74 18.35
CA TRP A 147 -8.35 0.48 18.79
C TRP A 147 -7.83 0.98 20.14
N ARG A 148 -7.58 0.06 21.07
CA ARG A 148 -7.04 0.36 22.40
C ARG A 148 -5.59 0.86 22.39
N LYS A 149 -4.87 0.69 21.26
CA LYS A 149 -3.48 1.10 21.09
C LYS A 149 -3.33 2.48 20.45
N ILE A 150 -4.44 3.10 20.04
CA ILE A 150 -4.43 4.44 19.44
C ILE A 150 -3.83 5.43 20.43
N GLY A 151 -2.84 6.21 19.96
CA GLY A 151 -2.10 7.15 20.80
C GLY A 151 -0.98 6.53 21.65
N THR A 152 -0.67 5.25 21.49
CA THR A 152 0.45 4.57 22.15
C THR A 152 1.61 4.33 21.16
N PRO A 153 2.84 4.05 21.65
CA PRO A 153 3.97 3.68 20.78
C PRO A 153 3.74 2.42 19.94
N SER A 154 2.73 1.61 20.27
CA SER A 154 2.35 0.38 19.55
C SER A 154 1.28 0.61 18.49
N GLU A 155 0.96 1.85 18.18
CA GLU A 155 -0.01 2.24 17.17
C GLU A 155 0.45 1.81 15.76
N SER A 156 -0.49 1.35 14.93
CA SER A 156 -0.15 0.90 13.58
C SER A 156 0.19 2.08 12.66
N ARG A 157 1.09 1.84 11.67
CA ARG A 157 1.46 2.86 10.67
C ARG A 157 0.25 3.43 9.91
N LYS A 158 -0.79 2.63 9.67
CA LYS A 158 -2.02 3.12 9.01
C LYS A 158 -2.78 4.12 9.88
N ILE A 159 -2.82 3.91 11.18
CA ILE A 159 -3.48 4.83 12.12
C ILE A 159 -2.69 6.15 12.19
N GLN A 160 -1.36 6.07 12.26
CA GLN A 160 -0.47 7.25 12.21
C GLN A 160 -0.70 8.07 10.94
N ALA A 161 -0.70 7.40 9.78
CA ALA A 161 -0.94 8.05 8.49
C ALA A 161 -2.32 8.73 8.42
N VAL A 162 -3.35 8.14 9.02
CA VAL A 162 -4.68 8.76 9.10
C VAL A 162 -4.66 10.02 9.95
N ARG A 163 -3.95 10.03 11.07
CA ARG A 163 -3.83 11.23 11.90
C ARG A 163 -3.12 12.37 11.18
N GLU A 164 -2.09 12.05 10.40
CA GLU A 164 -1.38 13.02 9.56
C GLU A 164 -2.31 13.60 8.49
N LEU A 165 -3.10 12.75 7.82
CA LEU A 165 -4.09 13.18 6.84
C LEU A 165 -5.17 14.06 7.46
N GLN A 166 -5.70 13.70 8.64
CA GLN A 166 -6.66 14.53 9.38
C GLN A 166 -6.06 15.88 9.78
N GLY A 167 -4.80 15.89 10.23
CA GLY A 167 -4.05 17.12 10.53
C GLY A 167 -3.87 18.04 9.31
N SER A 168 -3.88 17.46 8.11
CA SER A 168 -3.84 18.19 6.83
C SER A 168 -5.23 18.60 6.31
N GLY A 169 -6.29 18.43 7.11
CA GLY A 169 -7.67 18.80 6.76
C GLY A 169 -8.42 17.74 5.96
N HIS A 170 -7.91 16.50 5.88
CA HIS A 170 -8.61 15.41 5.20
C HIS A 170 -9.76 14.87 6.05
N ASN A 171 -10.95 14.77 5.45
CA ASN A 171 -12.15 14.28 6.15
C ASN A 171 -12.19 12.74 6.14
N LEU A 172 -11.37 12.11 7.00
CA LEU A 172 -11.33 10.68 7.18
C LEU A 172 -11.76 10.32 8.60
N THR A 173 -12.70 9.39 8.71
CA THR A 173 -13.25 8.93 10.01
C THR A 173 -12.66 7.59 10.38
N MET A 174 -12.20 7.43 11.62
CA MET A 174 -11.81 6.15 12.19
C MET A 174 -13.01 5.52 12.91
N LEU A 175 -13.24 4.22 12.67
CA LEU A 175 -14.26 3.42 13.33
C LEU A 175 -13.64 2.19 13.98
N SER A 176 -14.16 1.78 15.15
CA SER A 176 -13.81 0.47 15.69
C SER A 176 -14.49 -0.65 14.89
N GLU A 177 -13.98 -1.90 14.99
CA GLU A 177 -14.63 -3.08 14.41
C GLU A 177 -16.07 -3.21 14.89
N SER A 178 -16.31 -2.96 16.16
CA SER A 178 -17.65 -3.02 16.77
C SER A 178 -18.59 -1.96 16.21
N ASP A 179 -18.13 -0.71 16.06
CA ASP A 179 -18.95 0.38 15.53
C ASP A 179 -19.23 0.20 14.04
N PHE A 180 -18.25 -0.29 13.28
CA PHE A 180 -18.46 -0.64 11.88
C PHE A 180 -19.57 -1.69 11.72
N LEU A 181 -19.52 -2.77 12.50
CA LEU A 181 -20.48 -3.86 12.39
C LEU A 181 -21.91 -3.46 12.81
N ARG A 182 -22.07 -2.49 13.70
CA ARG A 182 -23.41 -1.97 14.08
C ARG A 182 -24.18 -1.40 12.88
N ASN A 183 -23.49 -0.86 11.87
CA ASN A 183 -24.15 -0.33 10.68
C ASN A 183 -24.74 -1.42 9.77
N PHE A 184 -24.45 -2.69 10.02
CA PHE A 184 -24.99 -3.85 9.29
C PHE A 184 -25.97 -4.67 10.12
N LEU A 185 -26.05 -4.42 11.43
CA LEU A 185 -27.06 -5.01 12.28
C LEU A 185 -28.33 -4.14 12.17
N LYS A 186 -29.35 -4.64 11.46
CA LYS A 186 -30.69 -4.04 11.54
C LYS A 186 -31.19 -4.25 12.97
N GLU A 187 -31.54 -3.17 13.67
CA GLU A 187 -32.36 -3.24 14.86
C GLU A 187 -33.74 -3.87 14.56
#